data_3ece00914001d6297707d7a5024a81c4
#
_entry.id   3ece00914001d6297707d7a5024a81c4
#
_cell.length_a   1.000
_cell.length_b   1.000
_cell.length_c   1.000
_cell.angle_alpha   90.00
_cell.angle_beta   90.00
_cell.angle_gamma   90.00
#
_symmetry.space_group_name_H-M   'P 1'
#
loop_
_entity.id
_entity.type
_entity.pdbx_description
1 polymer ?
#
loop_
_entity_poly.entity_id
_entity_poly.type
_entity_poly.pdbx_seq_one_letter_code
_entity_poly.pdbx_strand_id
1 'polypeptide(L)'
;LNWFTPHPKYVVGDDPLQARQQVRELVAACHDQGIEVLLDVVYNHTTEANFDGPTISWRGFGETLYYHQNERGEYLDVSGCGNSIAANRPIVMQLILESMRCWALELGVDGFRFDLGIALSRGEGLKPLDHPPLFEAIEADPELSDLKLVSEPWDCGGLYRLSDFPAQRIGTWNGHYRDDLRAFWKGDENSAWRMGQRLRGSPDLYKGQPAELGHSVNFITAHDGFTLNDLVSFNSKHNLANGENNCDGDNHNNSWNNGIEGPCSDHAVMALRHRQMRNLISTLLLSTGVPMMLMGDEVGRSQGGNNNSWCQDNPLGWMLWNPEQCDMDLYLFVKKLLKIRHQLPELFSPISHPPEEMPKDLQKNPGDLWLQWHGVKIDKPDWGSWSHTICYSLNQGSSGSVIWMGLNAYSKAMHFELPEPTSPWHHLLDTSRPSSDEISTSPEPCTPGEIDLESRSMLVLIAKEYALKLKL
;
A
#
# COMPACT_ATOMS: atom_id res chain seq x y z
N LEU A 1 17.67 -14.75 11.34
CA LEU A 1 18.87 -15.60 11.58
C LEU A 1 18.96 -16.79 10.62
N ASN A 2 17.84 -17.38 10.25
CA ASN A 2 17.82 -18.55 9.37
C ASN A 2 16.84 -18.31 8.22
N TRP A 3 17.33 -18.35 7.00
CA TRP A 3 16.51 -18.09 5.81
C TRP A 3 15.72 -19.32 5.32
N PHE A 4 15.84 -20.48 5.95
CA PHE A 4 15.28 -21.74 5.48
C PHE A 4 14.20 -22.35 6.38
N THR A 5 14.00 -21.81 7.59
CA THR A 5 13.05 -22.39 8.55
C THR A 5 12.23 -21.34 9.28
N PRO A 6 10.96 -21.63 9.60
CA PRO A 6 10.16 -20.81 10.49
C PRO A 6 10.79 -20.70 11.88
N HIS A 7 10.54 -19.58 12.57
CA HIS A 7 11.02 -19.36 13.92
C HIS A 7 10.26 -20.26 14.91
N PRO A 8 10.94 -21.04 15.79
CA PRO A 8 10.30 -22.01 16.66
C PRO A 8 9.32 -21.44 17.68
N LYS A 9 9.40 -20.15 18.01
CA LYS A 9 8.41 -19.46 18.88
C LYS A 9 7.01 -19.37 18.29
N TYR A 10 6.84 -19.53 16.96
CA TYR A 10 5.53 -19.50 16.31
C TYR A 10 4.89 -20.88 16.18
N VAL A 11 5.54 -21.94 16.70
CA VAL A 11 5.00 -23.29 16.68
C VAL A 11 3.90 -23.41 17.74
N VAL A 12 2.76 -23.96 17.35
CA VAL A 12 1.70 -24.35 18.27
C VAL A 12 2.06 -25.70 18.86
N GLY A 13 2.24 -25.80 20.18
CA GLY A 13 2.75 -26.98 20.88
C GLY A 13 4.24 -26.89 21.20
N ASP A 14 4.80 -27.98 21.71
CA ASP A 14 6.15 -28.00 22.28
C ASP A 14 7.22 -28.58 21.34
N ASP A 15 6.82 -29.03 20.14
CA ASP A 15 7.76 -29.68 19.18
C ASP A 15 8.15 -28.71 18.06
N PRO A 16 9.35 -28.10 18.09
CA PRO A 16 9.81 -27.15 17.06
C PRO A 16 9.97 -27.81 15.68
N LEU A 17 10.03 -29.15 15.58
CA LEU A 17 10.11 -29.86 14.29
C LEU A 17 8.78 -29.75 13.50
N GLN A 18 7.68 -29.39 14.14
CA GLN A 18 6.39 -29.19 13.51
C GLN A 18 6.31 -27.84 12.76
N ALA A 19 7.26 -26.92 12.95
CA ALA A 19 7.21 -25.56 12.38
C ALA A 19 6.95 -25.54 10.87
N ARG A 20 7.68 -26.38 10.11
CA ARG A 20 7.53 -26.44 8.64
C ARG A 20 6.17 -27.02 8.23
N GLN A 21 5.69 -28.03 8.96
CA GLN A 21 4.38 -28.62 8.69
C GLN A 21 3.25 -27.64 8.97
N GLN A 22 3.31 -26.88 10.07
CA GLN A 22 2.31 -25.88 10.42
C GLN A 22 2.27 -24.72 9.42
N VAL A 23 3.42 -24.31 8.85
CA VAL A 23 3.44 -23.33 7.76
C VAL A 23 2.75 -23.87 6.51
N ARG A 24 3.01 -25.14 6.11
CA ARG A 24 2.28 -25.77 4.98
C ARG A 24 0.77 -25.79 5.22
N GLU A 25 0.34 -26.11 6.43
CA GLU A 25 -1.08 -26.12 6.81
C GLU A 25 -1.70 -24.72 6.75
N LEU A 26 -0.96 -23.68 7.19
CA LEU A 26 -1.38 -22.30 7.07
C LEU A 26 -1.53 -21.89 5.60
N VAL A 27 -0.53 -22.18 4.77
CA VAL A 27 -0.58 -21.86 3.33
C VAL A 27 -1.74 -22.59 2.66
N ALA A 28 -1.92 -23.88 2.92
CA ALA A 28 -3.03 -24.66 2.38
C ALA A 28 -4.40 -24.08 2.81
N ALA A 29 -4.54 -23.68 4.07
CA ALA A 29 -5.78 -23.06 4.56
C ALA A 29 -6.08 -21.71 3.89
N CYS A 30 -5.06 -20.93 3.57
CA CYS A 30 -5.20 -19.70 2.78
C CYS A 30 -5.64 -20.03 1.34
N HIS A 31 -5.01 -21.01 0.70
CA HIS A 31 -5.35 -21.45 -0.66
C HIS A 31 -6.79 -21.96 -0.76
N ASP A 32 -7.28 -22.69 0.25
CA ASP A 32 -8.67 -23.15 0.34
C ASP A 32 -9.69 -21.96 0.33
N GLN A 33 -9.25 -20.77 0.72
CA GLN A 33 -10.04 -19.53 0.66
C GLN A 33 -9.72 -18.68 -0.58
N GLY A 34 -8.87 -19.16 -1.50
CA GLY A 34 -8.43 -18.40 -2.67
C GLY A 34 -7.48 -17.25 -2.35
N ILE A 35 -6.74 -17.35 -1.24
CA ILE A 35 -5.77 -16.35 -0.76
C ILE A 35 -4.36 -16.89 -0.97
N GLU A 36 -3.53 -16.14 -1.68
CA GLU A 36 -2.11 -16.43 -1.85
C GLU A 36 -1.29 -15.91 -0.68
N VAL A 37 -0.16 -16.56 -0.41
CA VAL A 37 0.73 -16.23 0.70
C VAL A 37 2.08 -15.77 0.16
N LEU A 38 2.43 -14.51 0.41
CA LEU A 38 3.75 -13.97 0.12
C LEU A 38 4.59 -13.91 1.40
N LEU A 39 5.81 -14.44 1.36
CA LEU A 39 6.74 -14.38 2.48
C LEU A 39 7.53 -13.06 2.44
N ASP A 40 7.55 -12.35 3.56
CA ASP A 40 8.41 -11.18 3.75
C ASP A 40 9.82 -11.64 4.10
N VAL A 41 10.82 -11.30 3.28
CA VAL A 41 12.18 -11.79 3.40
C VAL A 41 13.19 -10.68 3.63
N VAL A 42 13.99 -10.84 4.68
CA VAL A 42 15.10 -9.96 5.01
C VAL A 42 16.40 -10.61 4.57
N TYR A 43 16.77 -10.39 3.30
CA TYR A 43 18.05 -10.87 2.76
C TYR A 43 19.12 -9.79 2.73
N ASN A 44 18.75 -8.54 3.02
CA ASN A 44 19.65 -7.39 2.87
C ASN A 44 20.61 -7.20 4.05
N HIS A 45 20.28 -7.72 5.25
CA HIS A 45 21.12 -7.64 6.44
C HIS A 45 20.93 -8.82 7.39
N THR A 46 21.72 -8.90 8.44
CA THR A 46 21.54 -9.86 9.54
C THR A 46 21.50 -9.14 10.90
N THR A 47 20.96 -9.83 11.90
CA THR A 47 20.94 -9.37 13.30
C THR A 47 22.32 -9.39 13.97
N GLU A 48 23.40 -9.65 13.22
CA GLU A 48 24.78 -9.58 13.71
C GLU A 48 25.30 -8.15 13.86
N ALA A 49 24.50 -7.15 13.44
CA ALA A 49 24.80 -5.73 13.52
C ALA A 49 26.19 -5.36 12.91
N ASN A 50 26.87 -4.38 13.49
CA ASN A 50 28.22 -3.98 13.08
C ASN A 50 29.29 -4.89 13.68
N PHE A 51 30.56 -4.46 13.63
CA PHE A 51 31.72 -5.19 14.13
C PHE A 51 31.60 -5.63 15.60
N ASP A 52 30.94 -4.85 16.45
CA ASP A 52 30.75 -5.14 17.87
C ASP A 52 29.61 -6.14 18.16
N GLY A 53 28.84 -6.50 17.14
CA GLY A 53 27.72 -7.40 17.29
C GLY A 53 28.12 -8.89 17.45
N PRO A 54 27.16 -9.75 17.78
CA PRO A 54 27.43 -11.19 18.02
C PRO A 54 27.71 -11.95 16.71
N THR A 55 28.43 -13.05 16.80
CA THR A 55 28.62 -14.00 15.70
C THR A 55 27.60 -15.12 15.81
N ILE A 56 26.47 -15.02 15.12
CA ILE A 56 25.30 -15.91 15.23
C ILE A 56 24.68 -16.31 13.90
N SER A 57 25.21 -15.81 12.78
CA SER A 57 24.73 -16.09 11.42
C SER A 57 25.92 -16.26 10.46
N TRP A 58 25.92 -15.59 9.31
CA TRP A 58 26.87 -15.79 8.22
C TRP A 58 28.30 -15.32 8.53
N ARG A 59 28.47 -14.46 9.52
CA ARG A 59 29.80 -14.05 10.01
C ARG A 59 30.65 -15.26 10.40
N GLY A 60 30.05 -16.24 11.06
CA GLY A 60 30.73 -17.46 11.47
C GLY A 60 31.19 -18.39 10.33
N PHE A 61 30.60 -18.24 9.14
CA PHE A 61 30.93 -19.03 7.97
C PHE A 61 31.95 -18.36 7.02
N GLY A 62 32.04 -17.04 7.06
CA GLY A 62 32.96 -16.32 6.21
C GLY A 62 32.58 -14.85 6.02
N GLU A 63 32.93 -14.03 6.96
CA GLU A 63 32.57 -12.63 7.06
C GLU A 63 32.78 -11.87 5.74
N THR A 64 33.98 -12.03 5.13
CA THR A 64 34.33 -11.37 3.87
C THR A 64 33.61 -11.93 2.65
N LEU A 65 32.95 -13.08 2.77
CA LEU A 65 32.16 -13.68 1.67
C LEU A 65 30.74 -13.16 1.64
N TYR A 66 30.14 -12.97 2.81
CA TYR A 66 28.71 -12.69 2.93
C TYR A 66 28.36 -11.22 3.08
N TYR A 67 29.29 -10.39 3.60
CA TYR A 67 29.02 -8.98 3.89
C TYR A 67 29.83 -8.04 3.01
N HIS A 68 29.25 -6.87 2.73
CA HIS A 68 29.97 -5.76 2.16
C HIS A 68 30.91 -5.16 3.20
N GLN A 69 32.19 -5.08 2.88
CA GLN A 69 33.23 -4.48 3.72
C GLN A 69 34.10 -3.54 2.88
N ASN A 70 34.71 -2.55 3.55
CA ASN A 70 35.76 -1.73 2.95
C ASN A 70 37.13 -2.44 3.02
N GLU A 71 38.15 -1.79 2.49
CA GLU A 71 39.53 -2.33 2.47
C GLU A 71 40.14 -2.55 3.88
N ARG A 72 39.53 -1.96 4.90
CA ARG A 72 39.95 -2.13 6.31
C ARG A 72 39.20 -3.24 7.04
N GLY A 73 38.27 -3.90 6.36
CA GLY A 73 37.39 -4.90 6.95
C GLY A 73 36.23 -4.34 7.75
N GLU A 74 35.96 -3.04 7.67
CA GLU A 74 34.79 -2.42 8.32
C GLU A 74 33.54 -2.67 7.48
N TYR A 75 32.39 -2.99 8.13
CA TYR A 75 31.13 -3.21 7.46
C TYR A 75 30.64 -1.94 6.77
N LEU A 76 30.21 -2.10 5.53
CA LEU A 76 29.43 -1.10 4.81
C LEU A 76 27.95 -1.38 5.03
N ASP A 77 27.19 -0.33 5.32
CA ASP A 77 25.78 -0.46 5.70
C ASP A 77 24.87 0.50 4.93
N VAL A 78 23.84 -0.06 4.31
CA VAL A 78 22.69 0.66 3.71
C VAL A 78 21.36 0.13 4.23
N SER A 79 21.40 -0.74 5.24
CA SER A 79 20.22 -1.29 5.89
C SER A 79 19.77 -0.50 7.12
N GLY A 80 20.68 0.29 7.71
CA GLY A 80 20.46 0.93 9.00
C GLY A 80 20.64 -0.02 10.20
N CYS A 81 21.02 -1.30 9.95
CA CYS A 81 21.18 -2.35 10.96
C CYS A 81 22.64 -2.72 11.23
N GLY A 82 23.59 -1.95 10.68
CA GLY A 82 25.02 -2.09 10.92
C GLY A 82 25.77 -3.01 9.95
N ASN A 83 25.09 -3.69 9.03
CA ASN A 83 25.71 -4.50 7.98
C ASN A 83 24.83 -4.57 6.74
N SER A 84 25.43 -4.90 5.60
CA SER A 84 24.72 -5.22 4.35
C SER A 84 25.27 -6.50 3.75
N ILE A 85 24.36 -7.37 3.31
CA ILE A 85 24.67 -8.63 2.65
C ILE A 85 25.12 -8.36 1.21
N ALA A 86 26.20 -9.03 0.78
CA ALA A 86 26.80 -8.90 -0.55
C ALA A 86 26.09 -9.81 -1.57
N ALA A 87 24.84 -9.52 -1.89
CA ALA A 87 23.98 -10.31 -2.78
C ALA A 87 24.49 -10.41 -4.23
N ASN A 88 25.43 -9.54 -4.63
CA ASN A 88 26.11 -9.58 -5.92
C ASN A 88 27.13 -10.74 -6.04
N ARG A 89 27.49 -11.39 -4.92
CA ARG A 89 28.48 -12.48 -4.91
C ARG A 89 27.81 -13.83 -5.19
N PRO A 90 28.42 -14.69 -6.02
CA PRO A 90 27.79 -15.94 -6.46
C PRO A 90 27.36 -16.87 -5.31
N ILE A 91 28.14 -16.96 -4.25
CA ILE A 91 27.82 -17.82 -3.10
C ILE A 91 26.60 -17.30 -2.32
N VAL A 92 26.46 -15.98 -2.16
CA VAL A 92 25.34 -15.36 -1.48
C VAL A 92 24.09 -15.43 -2.35
N MET A 93 24.24 -15.14 -3.64
CA MET A 93 23.16 -15.26 -4.62
C MET A 93 22.58 -16.68 -4.63
N GLN A 94 23.45 -17.71 -4.72
CA GLN A 94 23.02 -19.12 -4.68
C GLN A 94 22.25 -19.42 -3.39
N LEU A 95 22.73 -18.95 -2.24
CA LEU A 95 22.10 -19.16 -0.95
C LEU A 95 20.70 -18.53 -0.88
N ILE A 96 20.52 -17.32 -1.45
CA ILE A 96 19.21 -16.66 -1.53
C ILE A 96 18.27 -17.44 -2.45
N LEU A 97 18.72 -17.86 -3.63
CA LEU A 97 17.92 -18.64 -4.57
C LEU A 97 17.46 -19.97 -3.94
N GLU A 98 18.35 -20.69 -3.25
CA GLU A 98 17.98 -21.93 -2.55
C GLU A 98 16.98 -21.68 -1.41
N SER A 99 17.11 -20.56 -0.69
CA SER A 99 16.12 -20.15 0.30
C SER A 99 14.75 -19.91 -0.34
N MET A 100 14.70 -19.16 -1.45
CA MET A 100 13.44 -18.91 -2.16
C MET A 100 12.80 -20.21 -2.67
N ARG A 101 13.59 -21.12 -3.28
CA ARG A 101 13.08 -22.43 -3.71
C ARG A 101 12.54 -23.25 -2.54
N CYS A 102 13.25 -23.25 -1.42
CA CYS A 102 12.81 -23.96 -0.21
C CYS A 102 11.42 -23.48 0.27
N TRP A 103 11.21 -22.18 0.31
CA TRP A 103 9.92 -21.60 0.73
C TRP A 103 8.81 -21.81 -0.32
N ALA A 104 9.11 -21.65 -1.59
CA ALA A 104 8.14 -21.81 -2.66
C ALA A 104 7.79 -23.29 -2.91
N LEU A 105 8.79 -24.14 -3.14
CA LEU A 105 8.55 -25.50 -3.58
C LEU A 105 8.24 -26.48 -2.45
N GLU A 106 8.82 -26.25 -1.25
CA GLU A 106 8.60 -27.16 -0.13
C GLU A 106 7.53 -26.66 0.85
N LEU A 107 7.37 -25.34 1.03
CA LEU A 107 6.40 -24.76 1.98
C LEU A 107 5.18 -24.18 1.29
N GLY A 108 5.23 -23.98 -0.04
CA GLY A 108 4.09 -23.65 -0.88
C GLY A 108 3.74 -22.17 -0.93
N VAL A 109 4.66 -21.25 -0.57
CA VAL A 109 4.37 -19.82 -0.69
C VAL A 109 4.31 -19.39 -2.15
N ASP A 110 3.46 -18.41 -2.47
CA ASP A 110 3.17 -17.95 -3.83
C ASP A 110 4.07 -16.79 -4.28
N GLY A 111 4.90 -16.29 -3.38
CA GLY A 111 5.79 -15.18 -3.71
C GLY A 111 6.54 -14.60 -2.52
N PHE A 112 7.21 -13.48 -2.78
CA PHE A 112 8.07 -12.83 -1.80
C PHE A 112 7.92 -11.30 -1.81
N ARG A 113 8.00 -10.71 -0.62
CA ARG A 113 8.26 -9.29 -0.45
C ARG A 113 9.70 -9.12 0.04
N PHE A 114 10.51 -8.36 -0.69
CA PHE A 114 11.89 -8.08 -0.31
C PHE A 114 11.97 -6.81 0.54
N ASP A 115 12.36 -6.98 1.81
CA ASP A 115 12.72 -5.91 2.70
C ASP A 115 13.93 -5.15 2.14
N LEU A 116 13.85 -3.81 2.09
CA LEU A 116 14.88 -2.95 1.48
C LEU A 116 15.45 -3.56 0.18
N GLY A 117 14.60 -4.09 -0.70
CA GLY A 117 15.06 -4.92 -1.82
C GLY A 117 16.06 -4.23 -2.74
N ILE A 118 16.03 -2.90 -2.84
CA ILE A 118 17.01 -2.16 -3.65
C ILE A 118 18.44 -2.27 -3.07
N ALA A 119 18.61 -2.55 -1.77
CA ALA A 119 19.91 -2.80 -1.17
C ALA A 119 20.58 -4.04 -1.77
N LEU A 120 19.80 -5.03 -2.18
CA LEU A 120 20.26 -6.26 -2.85
C LEU A 120 20.74 -6.03 -4.29
N SER A 121 20.45 -4.87 -4.87
CA SER A 121 20.94 -4.46 -6.20
C SER A 121 22.32 -3.83 -6.18
N ARG A 122 22.95 -3.71 -5.01
CA ARG A 122 24.25 -3.07 -4.90
C ARG A 122 25.39 -4.06 -5.12
N GLY A 123 26.43 -3.58 -5.79
CA GLY A 123 27.69 -4.30 -6.03
C GLY A 123 28.78 -3.91 -5.03
N GLU A 124 30.03 -4.25 -5.35
CA GLU A 124 31.17 -3.97 -4.49
C GLU A 124 31.28 -2.47 -4.15
N GLY A 125 31.56 -2.20 -2.87
CA GLY A 125 31.58 -0.85 -2.32
C GLY A 125 30.22 -0.18 -2.29
N LEU A 126 29.13 -0.96 -2.26
CA LEU A 126 27.73 -0.55 -2.26
C LEU A 126 27.31 0.32 -3.47
N LYS A 127 27.99 0.16 -4.61
CA LYS A 127 27.63 0.86 -5.84
C LYS A 127 26.32 0.30 -6.41
N PRO A 128 25.31 1.15 -6.75
CA PRO A 128 24.11 0.69 -7.42
C PRO A 128 24.45 0.03 -8.76
N LEU A 129 23.79 -1.08 -9.06
CA LEU A 129 23.91 -1.79 -10.34
C LEU A 129 22.61 -1.65 -11.13
N ASP A 130 22.71 -1.43 -12.43
CA ASP A 130 21.55 -1.44 -13.34
C ASP A 130 21.15 -2.88 -13.72
N HIS A 131 22.09 -3.82 -13.62
CA HIS A 131 21.94 -5.25 -13.88
C HIS A 131 22.44 -6.05 -12.68
N PRO A 132 21.69 -6.09 -11.56
CA PRO A 132 22.12 -6.81 -10.38
C PRO A 132 21.99 -8.32 -10.56
N PRO A 133 23.07 -9.09 -10.36
CA PRO A 133 23.11 -10.54 -10.67
C PRO A 133 22.02 -11.34 -9.96
N LEU A 134 21.65 -10.96 -8.73
CA LEU A 134 20.60 -11.66 -7.97
C LEU A 134 19.24 -11.58 -8.69
N PHE A 135 18.81 -10.37 -9.08
CA PHE A 135 17.50 -10.20 -9.72
C PHE A 135 17.47 -10.80 -11.12
N GLU A 136 18.57 -10.69 -11.89
CA GLU A 136 18.69 -11.39 -13.17
C GLU A 136 18.59 -12.92 -13.00
N ALA A 137 19.20 -13.48 -11.94
CA ALA A 137 19.11 -14.89 -11.64
C ALA A 137 17.70 -15.33 -11.20
N ILE A 138 17.00 -14.52 -10.40
CA ILE A 138 15.60 -14.77 -10.02
C ILE A 138 14.68 -14.77 -11.25
N GLU A 139 14.89 -13.82 -12.18
CA GLU A 139 14.08 -13.71 -13.39
C GLU A 139 14.33 -14.86 -14.39
N ALA A 140 15.57 -15.36 -14.42
CA ALA A 140 15.96 -16.47 -15.29
C ALA A 140 15.64 -17.86 -14.73
N ASP A 141 15.28 -17.95 -13.45
CA ASP A 141 15.01 -19.21 -12.78
C ASP A 141 13.63 -19.76 -13.13
N PRO A 142 13.52 -20.92 -13.81
CA PRO A 142 12.23 -21.49 -14.18
C PRO A 142 11.38 -21.94 -13.00
N GLU A 143 11.97 -22.27 -11.85
CA GLU A 143 11.25 -22.67 -10.64
C GLU A 143 10.67 -21.47 -9.88
N LEU A 144 11.17 -20.27 -10.14
CA LEU A 144 10.72 -19.02 -9.53
C LEU A 144 9.91 -18.15 -10.50
N SER A 145 9.69 -18.60 -11.75
CA SER A 145 9.11 -17.79 -12.84
C SER A 145 7.67 -17.34 -12.57
N ASP A 146 6.88 -18.14 -11.88
CA ASP A 146 5.47 -17.88 -11.62
C ASP A 146 5.19 -17.17 -10.29
N LEU A 147 6.23 -16.94 -9.48
CA LEU A 147 6.09 -16.30 -8.17
C LEU A 147 5.78 -14.81 -8.28
N LYS A 148 4.95 -14.32 -7.38
CA LYS A 148 4.70 -12.90 -7.19
C LYS A 148 5.84 -12.27 -6.40
N LEU A 149 6.41 -11.21 -6.96
CA LEU A 149 7.55 -10.53 -6.35
C LEU A 149 7.19 -9.06 -6.07
N VAL A 150 7.43 -8.62 -4.85
CA VAL A 150 7.22 -7.25 -4.40
C VAL A 150 8.47 -6.77 -3.66
N SER A 151 8.80 -5.50 -3.76
CA SER A 151 9.98 -4.93 -3.11
C SER A 151 9.73 -3.55 -2.52
N GLU A 152 10.42 -3.25 -1.43
CA GLU A 152 10.72 -1.88 -1.09
C GLU A 152 11.77 -1.35 -2.07
N PRO A 153 11.48 -0.22 -2.75
CA PRO A 153 12.39 0.35 -3.74
C PRO A 153 13.39 1.34 -3.16
N TRP A 154 13.53 1.42 -1.83
CA TRP A 154 14.44 2.30 -1.09
C TRP A 154 15.38 1.54 -0.20
N ASP A 155 16.47 2.21 0.23
CA ASP A 155 17.37 1.77 1.30
C ASP A 155 17.79 2.94 2.21
N CYS A 156 18.44 2.63 3.33
CA CYS A 156 18.93 3.64 4.27
C CYS A 156 20.17 4.39 3.77
N GLY A 157 20.77 3.96 2.68
CA GLY A 157 21.87 4.67 1.98
C GLY A 157 21.38 5.75 1.02
N GLY A 158 20.05 5.99 0.96
CA GLY A 158 19.44 7.05 0.15
C GLY A 158 19.15 6.69 -1.30
N LEU A 159 19.30 5.43 -1.70
CA LEU A 159 18.86 4.97 -3.01
C LEU A 159 17.35 4.76 -3.00
N TYR A 160 16.66 5.33 -4.01
CA TYR A 160 15.22 5.15 -4.21
C TYR A 160 14.93 5.00 -5.72
N ARG A 161 14.58 3.79 -6.14
CA ARG A 161 14.32 3.43 -7.54
C ARG A 161 12.93 2.81 -7.66
N LEU A 162 11.91 3.65 -7.70
CA LEU A 162 10.51 3.21 -7.72
C LEU A 162 10.12 2.63 -9.09
N SER A 163 10.26 3.43 -10.14
CA SER A 163 9.84 3.09 -11.51
C SER A 163 10.95 2.47 -12.37
N ASP A 164 12.17 2.60 -11.93
CA ASP A 164 13.37 2.08 -12.56
C ASP A 164 14.05 1.02 -11.69
N PHE A 165 13.26 0.30 -10.88
CA PHE A 165 13.75 -0.85 -10.13
C PHE A 165 14.41 -1.84 -11.09
N PRO A 166 15.63 -2.33 -10.79
CA PRO A 166 16.42 -3.09 -11.74
C PRO A 166 15.97 -4.56 -11.86
N ALA A 167 14.65 -4.78 -12.01
CA ALA A 167 14.03 -6.06 -12.31
C ALA A 167 12.64 -5.82 -12.94
N GLN A 168 12.27 -6.61 -13.94
CA GLN A 168 11.06 -6.38 -14.74
C GLN A 168 9.77 -6.89 -14.09
N ARG A 169 9.86 -7.96 -13.30
CA ARG A 169 8.71 -8.66 -12.71
C ARG A 169 8.36 -8.21 -11.29
N ILE A 170 9.09 -7.27 -10.71
CA ILE A 170 8.93 -6.86 -9.31
C ILE A 170 7.99 -5.67 -9.20
N GLY A 171 6.90 -5.85 -8.45
CA GLY A 171 6.05 -4.75 -7.99
C GLY A 171 6.77 -3.95 -6.89
N THR A 172 6.62 -2.63 -6.89
CA THR A 172 7.30 -1.76 -5.92
C THR A 172 6.30 -1.06 -5.00
N TRP A 173 6.62 -1.00 -3.72
CA TRP A 173 5.86 -0.21 -2.76
C TRP A 173 5.94 1.28 -3.12
N ASN A 174 4.79 1.87 -3.45
CA ASN A 174 4.73 3.25 -3.90
C ASN A 174 4.67 4.24 -2.72
N GLY A 175 5.84 4.64 -2.22
CA GLY A 175 5.94 5.62 -1.13
C GLY A 175 5.37 6.99 -1.52
N HIS A 176 5.43 7.39 -2.79
CA HIS A 176 4.80 8.63 -3.26
C HIS A 176 3.27 8.55 -3.17
N TYR A 177 2.67 7.38 -3.44
CA TYR A 177 1.23 7.19 -3.23
C TYR A 177 0.86 7.45 -1.77
N ARG A 178 1.58 6.82 -0.84
CA ARG A 178 1.38 7.00 0.62
C ARG A 178 1.43 8.47 1.01
N ASP A 179 2.48 9.16 0.61
CA ASP A 179 2.75 10.52 1.06
C ASP A 179 1.78 11.53 0.43
N ASP A 180 1.47 11.40 -0.86
CA ASP A 180 0.54 12.27 -1.57
C ASP A 180 -0.91 12.07 -1.08
N LEU A 181 -1.31 10.82 -0.80
CA LEU A 181 -2.63 10.49 -0.24
C LEU A 181 -2.83 11.10 1.15
N ARG A 182 -1.84 10.94 2.03
CA ARG A 182 -1.87 11.51 3.37
C ARG A 182 -1.88 13.04 3.34
N ALA A 183 -1.02 13.66 2.53
CA ALA A 183 -0.95 15.12 2.36
C ALA A 183 -2.27 15.69 1.82
N PHE A 184 -2.90 15.03 0.86
CA PHE A 184 -4.18 15.47 0.30
C PHE A 184 -5.30 15.47 1.35
N TRP A 185 -5.52 14.35 2.05
CA TRP A 185 -6.58 14.26 3.05
C TRP A 185 -6.33 15.09 4.31
N LYS A 186 -5.07 15.36 4.64
CA LYS A 186 -4.69 16.34 5.65
C LYS A 186 -5.08 17.77 5.23
N GLY A 187 -5.11 18.04 3.92
CA GLY A 187 -5.44 19.34 3.34
C GLY A 187 -4.21 20.23 3.11
N ASP A 188 -3.08 19.62 2.78
CA ASP A 188 -1.86 20.37 2.43
C ASP A 188 -2.01 21.04 1.06
N GLU A 189 -1.42 22.21 0.91
CA GLU A 189 -1.32 22.89 -0.38
C GLU A 189 -0.53 22.07 -1.41
N ASN A 190 -0.76 22.32 -2.70
CA ASN A 190 -0.09 21.64 -3.82
C ASN A 190 -0.30 20.10 -3.85
N SER A 191 -1.31 19.54 -3.16
CA SER A 191 -1.54 18.10 -3.06
C SER A 191 -2.48 17.56 -4.13
N ALA A 192 -3.43 18.35 -4.63
CA ALA A 192 -4.49 17.88 -5.53
C ALA A 192 -3.96 17.28 -6.84
N TRP A 193 -3.04 17.98 -7.55
CA TRP A 193 -2.47 17.44 -8.80
C TRP A 193 -1.71 16.15 -8.58
N ARG A 194 -0.85 16.07 -7.54
CA ARG A 194 -0.09 14.87 -7.22
C ARG A 194 -1.01 13.71 -6.92
N MET A 195 -2.03 13.93 -6.07
CA MET A 195 -3.02 12.90 -5.75
C MET A 195 -3.80 12.45 -6.98
N GLY A 196 -4.13 13.36 -7.91
CA GLY A 196 -4.72 13.01 -9.20
C GLY A 196 -3.86 12.02 -9.99
N GLN A 197 -2.52 12.18 -10.00
CA GLN A 197 -1.63 11.18 -10.61
C GLN A 197 -1.68 9.83 -9.88
N ARG A 198 -1.75 9.84 -8.53
CA ARG A 198 -1.82 8.60 -7.72
C ARG A 198 -3.09 7.80 -8.01
N LEU A 199 -4.25 8.48 -8.10
CA LEU A 199 -5.54 7.83 -8.38
C LEU A 199 -5.55 6.99 -9.67
N ARG A 200 -4.80 7.41 -10.67
CA ARG A 200 -4.71 6.75 -11.98
C ARG A 200 -3.47 5.84 -12.18
N GLY A 201 -2.85 5.37 -11.10
CA GLY A 201 -1.73 4.43 -11.16
C GLY A 201 -0.35 5.06 -11.33
N SER A 202 -0.21 6.36 -11.00
CA SER A 202 1.08 7.07 -10.97
C SER A 202 1.83 7.13 -12.31
N PRO A 203 1.19 7.50 -13.44
CA PRO A 203 1.81 7.49 -14.77
C PRO A 203 2.97 8.50 -14.91
N ASP A 204 3.02 9.51 -14.05
CA ASP A 204 4.14 10.45 -13.94
C ASP A 204 5.42 9.78 -13.43
N LEU A 205 5.29 8.70 -12.64
CA LEU A 205 6.39 7.93 -12.07
C LEU A 205 6.76 6.72 -12.96
N TYR A 206 5.78 5.92 -13.39
CA TYR A 206 5.99 4.69 -14.16
C TYR A 206 6.01 4.92 -15.68
N LYS A 207 6.76 5.93 -16.14
CA LYS A 207 6.85 6.31 -17.56
C LYS A 207 7.32 5.14 -18.44
N GLY A 208 6.47 4.76 -19.42
CA GLY A 208 6.83 3.76 -20.43
C GLY A 208 6.76 2.30 -19.96
N GLN A 209 6.36 2.04 -18.73
CA GLN A 209 6.01 0.69 -18.29
C GLN A 209 4.49 0.51 -18.39
N PRO A 210 4.01 -0.64 -18.88
CA PRO A 210 2.58 -0.90 -18.88
C PRO A 210 2.08 -0.89 -17.44
N ALA A 211 1.17 0.05 -17.11
CA ALA A 211 0.47 0.05 -15.83
C ALA A 211 -0.29 -1.28 -15.55
N GLU A 212 -0.43 -2.09 -16.60
CA GLU A 212 -1.08 -3.41 -16.63
C GLU A 212 -0.37 -4.48 -15.79
N LEU A 213 0.90 -4.30 -15.43
CA LEU A 213 1.70 -5.33 -14.76
C LEU A 213 1.70 -5.26 -13.22
N GLY A 214 0.86 -4.42 -12.61
CA GLY A 214 0.77 -4.36 -11.14
C GLY A 214 2.05 -3.82 -10.46
N HIS A 215 2.85 -3.04 -11.16
CA HIS A 215 4.11 -2.51 -10.63
C HIS A 215 3.92 -1.56 -9.44
N SER A 216 2.82 -0.81 -9.39
CA SER A 216 2.53 0.07 -8.27
C SER A 216 1.75 -0.64 -7.17
N VAL A 217 2.40 -0.95 -6.06
CA VAL A 217 1.73 -1.38 -4.83
C VAL A 217 1.42 -0.15 -4.00
N ASN A 218 0.16 0.24 -3.97
CA ASN A 218 -0.34 1.43 -3.30
C ASN A 218 -0.65 1.13 -1.83
N PHE A 219 -0.28 2.01 -0.91
CA PHE A 219 -0.58 1.82 0.50
C PHE A 219 -0.77 3.15 1.23
N ILE A 220 -1.45 3.09 2.38
CA ILE A 220 -1.62 4.21 3.31
C ILE A 220 -0.58 4.07 4.41
N THR A 221 -0.48 2.88 4.98
CA THR A 221 0.27 2.47 6.17
C THR A 221 0.96 1.15 5.88
N ALA A 222 2.03 0.89 6.60
CA ALA A 222 2.78 -0.35 6.57
C ALA A 222 3.22 -0.72 8.00
N HIS A 223 4.02 -1.78 8.16
CA HIS A 223 4.58 -2.18 9.45
C HIS A 223 5.46 -1.09 10.07
N ASP A 224 6.12 -0.27 9.24
CA ASP A 224 6.83 0.93 9.65
C ASP A 224 5.91 2.15 9.53
N GLY A 225 5.86 2.97 10.57
CA GLY A 225 5.00 4.14 10.62
C GLY A 225 3.76 3.97 11.52
N PHE A 226 2.88 4.95 11.46
CA PHE A 226 1.59 4.91 12.17
C PHE A 226 0.63 3.90 11.55
N THR A 227 -0.20 3.25 12.39
CA THR A 227 -1.42 2.59 11.94
C THR A 227 -2.39 3.61 11.36
N LEU A 228 -3.44 3.16 10.67
CA LEU A 228 -4.46 4.06 10.12
C LEU A 228 -5.15 4.90 11.21
N ASN A 229 -5.45 4.31 12.36
CA ASN A 229 -6.03 5.01 13.49
C ASN A 229 -5.05 6.04 14.09
N ASP A 230 -3.78 5.66 14.25
CA ASP A 230 -2.78 6.58 14.77
C ASP A 230 -2.49 7.73 13.79
N LEU A 231 -2.55 7.47 12.50
CA LEU A 231 -2.37 8.48 11.45
C LEU A 231 -3.38 9.64 11.55
N VAL A 232 -4.59 9.35 11.99
CA VAL A 232 -5.66 10.36 12.19
C VAL A 232 -5.80 10.84 13.64
N SER A 233 -4.95 10.32 14.56
CA SER A 233 -5.03 10.59 16.00
C SER A 233 -3.81 11.26 16.58
N PHE A 234 -2.65 11.21 15.91
CA PHE A 234 -1.39 11.74 16.41
C PHE A 234 -0.69 12.62 15.39
N ASN A 235 -0.17 13.76 15.83
CA ASN A 235 0.72 14.60 15.03
C ASN A 235 2.18 14.20 15.22
N SER A 236 2.53 13.67 16.40
CA SER A 236 3.89 13.32 16.77
C SER A 236 4.00 11.86 17.17
N LYS A 237 5.16 11.24 16.94
CA LYS A 237 5.43 9.87 17.37
C LYS A 237 5.63 9.78 18.89
N HIS A 238 5.23 8.63 19.45
CA HIS A 238 5.30 8.32 20.88
C HIS A 238 6.07 7.00 21.12
N ASN A 239 7.37 6.99 20.77
CA ASN A 239 8.23 5.78 20.77
C ASN A 239 9.04 5.60 22.05
N LEU A 240 8.78 6.33 23.14
CA LEU A 240 9.58 6.22 24.39
C LEU A 240 9.66 4.80 24.95
N ALA A 241 8.62 3.98 24.72
CA ALA A 241 8.60 2.58 25.15
C ALA A 241 9.66 1.70 24.43
N ASN A 242 10.20 2.16 23.30
CA ASN A 242 11.25 1.45 22.55
C ASN A 242 12.64 1.58 23.16
N GLY A 243 12.83 2.50 24.13
CA GLY A 243 14.13 2.70 24.79
C GLY A 243 15.12 3.56 24.02
N GLU A 244 14.75 4.13 22.88
CA GLU A 244 15.57 4.94 21.97
C GLU A 244 15.37 6.46 22.16
N ASN A 245 14.87 6.89 23.32
CA ASN A 245 14.58 8.30 23.65
C ASN A 245 13.69 9.01 22.61
N ASN A 246 12.79 8.29 21.96
CA ASN A 246 11.92 8.78 20.88
C ASN A 246 12.70 9.28 19.63
N CYS A 247 13.94 8.80 19.43
CA CYS A 247 14.76 9.15 18.27
C CYS A 247 14.49 8.23 17.06
N ASP A 248 14.04 7.02 17.32
CA ASP A 248 13.69 5.99 16.32
C ASP A 248 12.37 6.29 15.59
N GLY A 249 12.16 5.65 14.44
CA GLY A 249 10.99 5.84 13.59
C GLY A 249 10.95 7.18 12.85
N ASP A 250 10.01 7.32 11.93
CA ASP A 250 9.89 8.49 11.06
C ASP A 250 9.40 9.73 11.84
N ASN A 251 9.98 10.89 11.55
CA ASN A 251 9.54 12.20 12.05
C ASN A 251 8.51 12.88 11.15
N HIS A 252 8.36 12.42 9.88
CA HIS A 252 7.53 13.05 8.86
C HIS A 252 6.37 12.15 8.45
N ASN A 253 5.44 11.91 9.39
CA ASN A 253 4.35 10.95 9.18
C ASN A 253 3.24 11.44 8.25
N ASN A 254 3.20 12.72 7.86
CA ASN A 254 2.06 13.34 7.17
C ASN A 254 0.72 13.06 7.86
N SER A 255 0.74 12.92 9.19
CA SER A 255 -0.43 12.65 10.03
C SER A 255 -1.14 13.93 10.46
N TRP A 256 -2.37 13.77 10.92
CA TRP A 256 -3.16 14.87 11.48
C TRP A 256 -4.07 14.34 12.60
N ASN A 257 -3.91 14.84 13.82
CA ASN A 257 -4.66 14.41 15.00
C ASN A 257 -6.15 14.84 15.02
N ASN A 258 -6.60 15.57 13.99
CA ASN A 258 -7.96 16.09 13.85
C ASN A 258 -8.41 16.99 15.01
N GLY A 259 -7.44 17.66 15.68
CA GLY A 259 -7.70 18.66 16.71
C GLY A 259 -7.31 18.28 18.13
N ILE A 260 -7.17 16.99 18.44
CA ILE A 260 -6.76 16.49 19.77
C ILE A 260 -5.70 15.40 19.59
N GLU A 261 -4.57 15.54 20.30
CA GLU A 261 -3.49 14.54 20.25
C GLU A 261 -3.86 13.29 21.07
N GLY A 262 -3.80 12.12 20.41
CA GLY A 262 -4.05 10.83 21.05
C GLY A 262 -5.52 10.53 21.32
N PRO A 263 -5.82 9.59 22.25
CA PRO A 263 -7.18 9.18 22.58
C PRO A 263 -8.03 10.36 23.08
N CYS A 264 -9.26 10.46 22.61
CA CYS A 264 -10.19 11.49 23.07
C CYS A 264 -11.63 10.97 23.13
N SER A 265 -12.49 11.70 23.86
CA SER A 265 -13.93 11.45 23.98
C SER A 265 -14.80 12.52 23.32
N ASP A 266 -14.20 13.48 22.60
CA ASP A 266 -14.96 14.48 21.86
C ASP A 266 -15.61 13.83 20.64
N HIS A 267 -16.95 13.85 20.60
CA HIS A 267 -17.71 13.21 19.54
C HIS A 267 -17.47 13.80 18.15
N ALA A 268 -17.22 15.11 18.05
CA ALA A 268 -16.96 15.75 16.76
C ALA A 268 -15.58 15.36 16.21
N VAL A 269 -14.56 15.31 17.07
CA VAL A 269 -13.22 14.85 16.71
C VAL A 269 -13.24 13.37 16.32
N MET A 270 -13.92 12.52 17.10
CA MET A 270 -14.05 11.10 16.78
C MET A 270 -14.78 10.85 15.47
N ALA A 271 -15.89 11.56 15.23
CA ALA A 271 -16.62 11.47 13.95
C ALA A 271 -15.74 11.89 12.75
N LEU A 272 -14.91 12.93 12.91
CA LEU A 272 -13.97 13.36 11.88
C LEU A 272 -12.85 12.34 11.66
N ARG A 273 -12.28 11.75 12.71
CA ARG A 273 -11.28 10.67 12.59
C ARG A 273 -11.83 9.46 11.84
N HIS A 274 -13.02 9.00 12.20
CA HIS A 274 -13.69 7.88 11.51
C HIS A 274 -13.96 8.22 10.05
N ARG A 275 -14.36 9.46 9.73
CA ARG A 275 -14.53 9.92 8.34
C ARG A 275 -13.21 9.91 7.59
N GLN A 276 -12.12 10.41 8.18
CA GLN A 276 -10.80 10.42 7.56
C GLN A 276 -10.24 9.02 7.31
N MET A 277 -10.43 8.07 8.24
CA MET A 277 -10.07 6.66 7.99
C MET A 277 -10.83 6.10 6.78
N ARG A 278 -12.15 6.35 6.69
CA ARG A 278 -12.96 5.93 5.53
C ARG A 278 -12.53 6.60 4.23
N ASN A 279 -12.19 7.89 4.26
CA ASN A 279 -11.65 8.61 3.10
C ASN A 279 -10.37 7.97 2.58
N LEU A 280 -9.41 7.71 3.46
CA LEU A 280 -8.12 7.12 3.13
C LEU A 280 -8.30 5.71 2.53
N ILE A 281 -9.06 4.84 3.19
CA ILE A 281 -9.32 3.47 2.72
C ILE A 281 -10.08 3.46 1.39
N SER A 282 -11.13 4.29 1.26
CA SER A 282 -11.89 4.37 0.01
C SER A 282 -11.02 4.81 -1.15
N THR A 283 -10.18 5.82 -0.93
CA THR A 283 -9.27 6.30 -1.96
C THR A 283 -8.28 5.20 -2.36
N LEU A 284 -7.72 4.45 -1.40
CA LEU A 284 -6.83 3.33 -1.68
C LEU A 284 -7.51 2.25 -2.51
N LEU A 285 -8.66 1.77 -2.03
CA LEU A 285 -9.36 0.62 -2.64
C LEU A 285 -10.03 0.96 -3.97
N LEU A 286 -10.30 2.24 -4.25
CA LEU A 286 -10.90 2.69 -5.50
C LEU A 286 -9.89 3.32 -6.49
N SER A 287 -8.61 3.36 -6.14
CA SER A 287 -7.53 3.79 -7.04
C SER A 287 -7.07 2.68 -7.98
N THR A 288 -6.50 3.07 -9.11
CA THR A 288 -5.77 2.16 -10.01
C THR A 288 -4.45 1.71 -9.37
N GLY A 289 -4.12 0.42 -9.49
CA GLY A 289 -2.93 -0.21 -8.91
C GLY A 289 -3.28 -1.31 -7.92
N VAL A 290 -2.27 -1.94 -7.32
CA VAL A 290 -2.44 -3.00 -6.32
C VAL A 290 -2.59 -2.39 -4.93
N PRO A 291 -3.75 -2.46 -4.28
CA PRO A 291 -3.91 -1.91 -2.93
C PRO A 291 -3.30 -2.84 -1.90
N MET A 292 -2.52 -2.28 -0.98
CA MET A 292 -1.99 -2.95 0.20
C MET A 292 -2.50 -2.28 1.47
N MET A 293 -2.99 -3.07 2.42
CA MET A 293 -3.46 -2.64 3.73
C MET A 293 -2.61 -3.27 4.82
N LEU A 294 -2.30 -2.50 5.86
CA LEU A 294 -1.69 -3.02 7.08
C LEU A 294 -2.74 -3.82 7.86
N MET A 295 -2.38 -5.03 8.31
CA MET A 295 -3.23 -5.87 9.16
C MET A 295 -3.64 -5.14 10.44
N GLY A 296 -4.95 -5.04 10.67
CA GLY A 296 -5.56 -4.33 11.80
C GLY A 296 -6.09 -2.94 11.47
N ASP A 297 -5.74 -2.36 10.33
CA ASP A 297 -6.30 -1.08 9.89
C ASP A 297 -7.81 -1.20 9.62
N GLU A 298 -8.26 -2.36 9.14
CA GLU A 298 -9.68 -2.67 8.90
C GLU A 298 -10.54 -2.71 10.15
N VAL A 299 -9.91 -2.81 11.31
CA VAL A 299 -10.59 -2.82 12.63
C VAL A 299 -10.17 -1.65 13.53
N GLY A 300 -9.49 -0.65 12.96
CA GLY A 300 -9.09 0.55 13.68
C GLY A 300 -8.03 0.33 14.77
N ARG A 301 -7.12 -0.65 14.60
CA ARG A 301 -6.03 -0.94 15.53
C ARG A 301 -5.14 0.29 15.75
N SER A 302 -4.76 0.54 17.00
CA SER A 302 -3.83 1.59 17.40
C SER A 302 -2.59 1.01 18.06
N GLN A 303 -1.45 1.65 17.83
CA GLN A 303 -0.20 1.43 18.55
C GLN A 303 0.11 2.57 19.54
N GLY A 304 -0.93 3.35 19.91
CA GLY A 304 -0.80 4.45 20.87
C GLY A 304 0.15 5.56 20.43
N GLY A 305 0.29 5.75 19.10
CA GLY A 305 1.21 6.72 18.52
C GLY A 305 2.66 6.22 18.43
N ASN A 306 2.95 4.95 18.74
CA ASN A 306 4.25 4.35 18.45
C ASN A 306 4.32 3.99 16.95
N ASN A 307 5.18 4.67 16.21
CA ASN A 307 5.34 4.47 14.78
C ASN A 307 6.54 3.57 14.38
N ASN A 308 7.09 2.83 15.37
CA ASN A 308 8.23 1.94 15.15
C ASN A 308 8.20 0.77 16.17
N SER A 309 7.15 -0.04 16.13
CA SER A 309 6.85 -1.02 17.18
C SER A 309 7.65 -2.34 17.08
N TRP A 310 8.71 -2.41 16.31
CA TRP A 310 9.50 -3.63 16.03
C TRP A 310 9.95 -4.40 17.27
N CYS A 311 10.25 -3.70 18.38
CA CYS A 311 10.71 -4.31 19.64
C CYS A 311 9.57 -4.53 20.66
N GLN A 312 8.31 -4.29 20.28
CA GLN A 312 7.14 -4.36 21.18
C GLN A 312 6.42 -5.71 21.04
N ASP A 313 6.99 -6.77 21.66
CA ASP A 313 6.32 -8.09 21.76
C ASP A 313 5.31 -8.08 22.91
N ASN A 314 4.27 -7.26 22.80
CA ASN A 314 3.23 -7.03 23.79
C ASN A 314 1.94 -6.49 23.12
N PRO A 315 0.83 -6.26 23.85
CA PRO A 315 -0.45 -5.78 23.28
C PRO A 315 -0.37 -4.52 22.43
N LEU A 316 0.67 -3.70 22.53
CA LEU A 316 0.87 -2.53 21.67
C LEU A 316 1.15 -2.96 20.22
N GLY A 317 1.95 -4.00 20.00
CA GLY A 317 2.30 -4.53 18.68
C GLY A 317 1.38 -5.65 18.19
N TRP A 318 0.61 -6.30 19.09
CA TRP A 318 -0.22 -7.46 18.73
C TRP A 318 -1.51 -7.07 18.03
N MET A 319 -2.00 -8.00 17.20
CA MET A 319 -3.34 -7.90 16.64
C MET A 319 -4.40 -8.21 17.69
N LEU A 320 -5.43 -7.37 17.78
CA LEU A 320 -6.59 -7.59 18.65
C LEU A 320 -7.61 -8.47 17.90
N TRP A 321 -7.84 -9.69 18.42
CA TRP A 321 -8.79 -10.64 17.82
C TRP A 321 -10.17 -10.62 18.46
N ASN A 322 -10.35 -9.88 19.58
CA ASN A 322 -11.65 -9.75 20.23
C ASN A 322 -12.50 -8.69 19.52
N PRO A 323 -13.64 -9.06 18.88
CA PRO A 323 -14.51 -8.11 18.18
C PRO A 323 -15.01 -6.96 19.04
N GLU A 324 -15.15 -7.14 20.37
CA GLU A 324 -15.58 -6.08 21.30
C GLU A 324 -14.56 -4.94 21.44
N GLN A 325 -13.31 -5.19 21.03
CA GLN A 325 -12.22 -4.21 21.05
C GLN A 325 -11.93 -3.62 19.67
N CYS A 326 -12.68 -4.03 18.66
CA CYS A 326 -12.50 -3.68 17.24
C CYS A 326 -13.56 -2.68 16.79
N ASP A 327 -13.20 -1.81 15.84
CA ASP A 327 -14.16 -1.00 15.10
C ASP A 327 -14.86 -1.87 14.03
N MET A 328 -15.95 -2.50 14.44
CA MET A 328 -16.71 -3.40 13.54
C MET A 328 -17.45 -2.65 12.44
N ASP A 329 -17.76 -1.37 12.62
CA ASP A 329 -18.35 -0.54 11.56
C ASP A 329 -17.32 -0.30 10.44
N LEU A 330 -16.09 0.03 10.80
CA LEU A 330 -14.98 0.16 9.83
C LEU A 330 -14.71 -1.18 9.12
N TYR A 331 -14.72 -2.30 9.86
CA TYR A 331 -14.56 -3.62 9.26
C TYR A 331 -15.62 -3.92 8.19
N LEU A 332 -16.88 -3.68 8.48
CA LEU A 332 -17.99 -3.89 7.54
C LEU A 332 -17.88 -2.94 6.34
N PHE A 333 -17.44 -1.71 6.56
CA PHE A 333 -17.19 -0.75 5.51
C PHE A 333 -16.09 -1.24 4.54
N VAL A 334 -14.93 -1.66 5.07
CA VAL A 334 -13.83 -2.23 4.27
C VAL A 334 -14.28 -3.45 3.49
N LYS A 335 -15.02 -4.35 4.12
CA LYS A 335 -15.57 -5.56 3.48
C LYS A 335 -16.47 -5.22 2.29
N LYS A 336 -17.32 -4.19 2.39
CA LYS A 336 -18.17 -3.73 1.29
C LYS A 336 -17.33 -3.12 0.15
N LEU A 337 -16.30 -2.31 0.47
CA LEU A 337 -15.40 -1.74 -0.54
C LEU A 337 -14.63 -2.81 -1.32
N LEU A 338 -14.11 -3.83 -0.63
CA LEU A 338 -13.44 -4.97 -1.27
C LEU A 338 -14.39 -5.71 -2.22
N LYS A 339 -15.65 -5.89 -1.83
CA LYS A 339 -16.67 -6.47 -2.73
C LYS A 339 -16.90 -5.61 -3.97
N ILE A 340 -17.01 -4.29 -3.83
CA ILE A 340 -17.17 -3.37 -4.97
C ILE A 340 -15.99 -3.53 -5.92
N ARG A 341 -14.76 -3.47 -5.41
CA ARG A 341 -13.55 -3.63 -6.23
C ARG A 341 -13.49 -4.98 -6.94
N HIS A 342 -13.88 -6.06 -6.25
CA HIS A 342 -13.90 -7.41 -6.83
C HIS A 342 -14.98 -7.61 -7.89
N GLN A 343 -16.17 -6.99 -7.70
CA GLN A 343 -17.31 -7.15 -8.62
C GLN A 343 -17.27 -6.21 -9.83
N LEU A 344 -16.48 -5.13 -9.75
CA LEU A 344 -16.33 -4.13 -10.82
C LEU A 344 -14.84 -3.86 -11.12
N PRO A 345 -14.03 -4.90 -11.42
CA PRO A 345 -12.59 -4.74 -11.60
C PRO A 345 -12.25 -3.79 -12.77
N GLU A 346 -13.10 -3.72 -13.78
CA GLU A 346 -12.93 -2.86 -14.95
C GLU A 346 -12.88 -1.36 -14.60
N LEU A 347 -13.52 -0.92 -13.49
CA LEU A 347 -13.52 0.48 -13.06
C LEU A 347 -12.22 0.90 -12.36
N PHE A 348 -11.42 -0.06 -11.90
CA PHE A 348 -10.19 0.18 -11.11
C PHE A 348 -8.94 -0.37 -11.80
N SER A 349 -9.11 -0.86 -13.04
CA SER A 349 -8.01 -1.31 -13.89
C SER A 349 -7.26 -0.12 -14.50
N PRO A 350 -6.01 -0.30 -14.92
CA PRO A 350 -5.26 0.74 -15.61
C PRO A 350 -6.01 1.24 -16.85
N ILE A 351 -6.14 2.56 -16.94
CA ILE A 351 -6.76 3.23 -18.08
C ILE A 351 -5.65 3.76 -18.96
N SER A 352 -5.55 3.23 -20.18
CA SER A 352 -4.40 3.39 -21.08
C SER A 352 -4.24 4.78 -21.71
N HIS A 353 -5.14 5.76 -21.42
CA HIS A 353 -5.13 7.02 -22.17
C HIS A 353 -5.09 8.26 -21.28
N PRO A 354 -4.32 9.30 -21.69
CA PRO A 354 -4.32 10.59 -20.99
C PRO A 354 -5.67 11.30 -21.16
N PRO A 355 -6.07 12.11 -20.16
CA PRO A 355 -7.45 12.57 -19.95
C PRO A 355 -7.83 13.86 -20.67
N GLU A 356 -7.19 14.24 -21.76
CA GLU A 356 -7.46 15.56 -22.37
C GLU A 356 -8.44 15.53 -23.55
N GLU A 357 -8.59 14.38 -24.22
CA GLU A 357 -9.59 14.17 -25.28
C GLU A 357 -9.91 12.67 -25.37
N MET A 358 -11.16 12.33 -25.69
CA MET A 358 -11.51 10.92 -26.01
C MET A 358 -10.61 10.44 -27.14
N PRO A 359 -9.80 9.37 -26.91
CA PRO A 359 -8.89 8.88 -27.93
C PRO A 359 -9.66 8.47 -29.19
N LYS A 360 -9.12 8.79 -30.38
CA LYS A 360 -9.76 8.50 -31.66
C LYS A 360 -9.98 7.01 -31.91
N ASP A 361 -9.21 6.16 -31.28
CA ASP A 361 -9.32 4.69 -31.31
C ASP A 361 -10.44 4.17 -30.41
N LEU A 362 -10.78 4.84 -29.30
CA LEU A 362 -11.95 4.51 -28.45
C LEU A 362 -13.29 4.78 -29.17
N GLN A 363 -13.29 5.60 -30.22
CA GLN A 363 -14.44 5.70 -31.12
C GLN A 363 -14.71 4.40 -31.86
N LYS A 364 -13.70 3.50 -31.97
CA LYS A 364 -13.79 2.19 -32.61
C LYS A 364 -14.24 1.08 -31.67
N ASN A 365 -14.01 1.24 -30.37
CA ASN A 365 -14.37 0.28 -29.32
C ASN A 365 -15.31 0.95 -28.28
N PRO A 366 -16.61 0.97 -28.52
CA PRO A 366 -17.59 1.67 -27.66
C PRO A 366 -17.65 1.16 -26.21
N GLY A 367 -17.05 -0.01 -25.93
CA GLY A 367 -17.01 -0.59 -24.59
C GLY A 367 -15.86 -0.14 -23.70
N ASP A 368 -14.83 0.49 -24.28
CA ASP A 368 -13.65 0.88 -23.53
C ASP A 368 -13.92 2.07 -22.62
N LEU A 369 -13.30 2.07 -21.43
CA LEU A 369 -13.41 3.14 -20.46
C LEU A 369 -12.26 4.15 -20.63
N TRP A 370 -12.58 5.43 -20.41
CA TRP A 370 -11.58 6.49 -20.38
C TRP A 370 -11.90 7.49 -19.27
N LEU A 371 -10.86 8.09 -18.71
CA LEU A 371 -10.97 9.00 -17.59
C LEU A 371 -11.06 10.44 -18.06
N GLN A 372 -11.97 11.24 -17.45
CA GLN A 372 -12.08 12.66 -17.67
C GLN A 372 -12.02 13.43 -16.34
N TRP A 373 -11.14 14.40 -16.26
CA TRP A 373 -11.01 15.27 -15.10
C TRP A 373 -12.05 16.40 -15.13
N HIS A 374 -12.58 16.69 -13.95
CA HIS A 374 -13.46 17.81 -13.70
C HIS A 374 -12.95 18.65 -12.52
N GLY A 375 -13.54 19.81 -12.31
CA GLY A 375 -13.46 20.57 -11.07
C GLY A 375 -14.85 20.66 -10.44
N VAL A 376 -15.12 21.73 -9.73
CA VAL A 376 -16.50 22.08 -9.32
C VAL A 376 -17.42 22.31 -10.54
N LYS A 377 -16.83 22.60 -11.69
CA LYS A 377 -17.50 22.63 -13.00
C LYS A 377 -16.98 21.51 -13.89
N ILE A 378 -17.87 21.01 -14.75
CA ILE A 378 -17.53 19.97 -15.74
C ILE A 378 -16.36 20.45 -16.60
N ASP A 379 -15.40 19.56 -16.87
CA ASP A 379 -14.23 19.77 -17.75
C ASP A 379 -13.33 20.95 -17.37
N LYS A 380 -13.39 21.37 -16.10
CA LYS A 380 -12.56 22.45 -15.56
C LYS A 380 -11.85 22.03 -14.28
N PRO A 381 -10.89 21.08 -14.38
CA PRO A 381 -10.11 20.66 -13.21
C PRO A 381 -9.30 21.84 -12.66
N ASP A 382 -9.23 21.95 -11.33
CA ASP A 382 -8.42 22.96 -10.66
C ASP A 382 -7.20 22.31 -10.02
N TRP A 383 -6.06 22.52 -10.64
CA TRP A 383 -4.75 22.03 -10.19
C TRP A 383 -3.91 23.11 -9.50
N GLY A 384 -4.53 24.24 -9.13
CA GLY A 384 -3.86 25.30 -8.38
C GLY A 384 -3.34 24.82 -7.02
N SER A 385 -2.33 25.52 -6.49
CA SER A 385 -1.73 25.17 -5.18
C SER A 385 -2.74 25.19 -4.03
N TRP A 386 -3.77 26.00 -4.16
CA TRP A 386 -4.87 26.17 -3.19
C TRP A 386 -5.96 25.12 -3.32
N SER A 387 -5.96 24.30 -4.38
CA SER A 387 -7.02 23.32 -4.61
C SER A 387 -6.90 22.15 -3.64
N HIS A 388 -8.02 21.83 -2.99
CA HIS A 388 -8.17 20.69 -2.10
C HIS A 388 -9.30 19.77 -2.57
N THR A 389 -9.67 19.85 -3.85
CA THR A 389 -10.70 19.00 -4.45
C THR A 389 -10.15 18.29 -5.68
N ILE A 390 -10.61 17.07 -5.87
CA ILE A 390 -10.36 16.27 -7.08
C ILE A 390 -11.69 15.71 -7.52
N CYS A 391 -11.98 15.81 -8.81
CA CYS A 391 -13.18 15.25 -9.37
C CYS A 391 -12.90 14.64 -10.75
N TYR A 392 -13.40 13.44 -11.00
CA TYR A 392 -13.29 12.80 -12.30
C TYR A 392 -14.44 11.86 -12.59
N SER A 393 -14.64 11.56 -13.85
CA SER A 393 -15.52 10.49 -14.31
C SER A 393 -14.78 9.46 -15.14
N LEU A 394 -15.28 8.22 -15.14
CA LEU A 394 -14.97 7.23 -16.16
C LEU A 394 -16.13 7.20 -17.15
N ASN A 395 -15.79 7.35 -18.42
CA ASN A 395 -16.74 7.41 -19.52
C ASN A 395 -16.64 6.15 -20.38
N GLN A 396 -17.76 5.68 -20.89
CA GLN A 396 -17.82 4.53 -21.79
C GLN A 396 -18.03 5.00 -23.23
N GLY A 397 -16.95 4.99 -24.02
CA GLY A 397 -16.98 5.51 -25.40
C GLY A 397 -17.59 6.89 -25.47
N SER A 398 -18.61 7.09 -26.31
CA SER A 398 -19.43 8.32 -26.44
C SER A 398 -20.76 8.25 -25.69
N SER A 399 -21.01 7.19 -24.92
CA SER A 399 -22.33 6.93 -24.32
C SER A 399 -22.60 7.73 -23.05
N GLY A 400 -21.57 8.28 -22.42
CA GLY A 400 -21.64 9.02 -21.17
C GLY A 400 -20.82 8.42 -20.04
N SER A 401 -20.96 8.98 -18.84
CA SER A 401 -20.19 8.57 -17.66
C SER A 401 -20.83 7.36 -16.98
N VAL A 402 -19.98 6.41 -16.53
CA VAL A 402 -20.42 5.20 -15.80
C VAL A 402 -20.12 5.28 -14.31
N ILE A 403 -19.11 6.04 -13.92
CA ILE A 403 -18.77 6.39 -12.52
C ILE A 403 -18.35 7.83 -12.45
N TRP A 404 -18.68 8.51 -11.35
CA TRP A 404 -18.19 9.82 -10.98
C TRP A 404 -17.66 9.76 -9.57
N MET A 405 -16.47 10.30 -9.35
CA MET A 405 -15.83 10.38 -8.04
C MET A 405 -15.46 11.82 -7.71
N GLY A 406 -15.92 12.30 -6.57
CA GLY A 406 -15.57 13.59 -6.00
C GLY A 406 -14.86 13.41 -4.65
N LEU A 407 -13.70 14.01 -4.48
CA LEU A 407 -12.91 14.06 -3.26
C LEU A 407 -12.82 15.52 -2.83
N ASN A 408 -13.32 15.82 -1.63
CA ASN A 408 -13.27 17.14 -1.03
C ASN A 408 -12.47 17.12 0.27
N ALA A 409 -11.19 17.43 0.20
CA ALA A 409 -10.33 17.59 1.38
C ALA A 409 -10.42 19.02 1.98
N TYR A 410 -11.30 19.86 1.47
CA TYR A 410 -11.54 21.20 2.00
C TYR A 410 -12.37 21.17 3.29
N SER A 411 -12.25 22.21 4.10
CA SER A 411 -12.98 22.33 5.38
C SER A 411 -14.43 22.78 5.26
N LYS A 412 -14.93 22.97 4.02
CA LYS A 412 -16.30 23.39 3.71
C LYS A 412 -16.90 22.47 2.66
N ALA A 413 -18.23 22.34 2.68
CA ALA A 413 -18.96 21.71 1.60
C ALA A 413 -18.74 22.47 0.28
N MET A 414 -18.72 21.74 -0.82
CA MET A 414 -18.52 22.26 -2.17
C MET A 414 -19.62 21.75 -3.07
N HIS A 415 -20.06 22.59 -4.01
CA HIS A 415 -21.09 22.30 -4.98
C HIS A 415 -20.47 21.92 -6.32
N PHE A 416 -20.84 20.75 -6.87
CA PHE A 416 -20.27 20.20 -8.09
C PHE A 416 -21.33 20.02 -9.18
N GLU A 417 -20.97 20.35 -10.42
CA GLU A 417 -21.72 19.96 -11.61
C GLU A 417 -21.43 18.49 -11.93
N LEU A 418 -22.46 17.72 -12.33
CA LEU A 418 -22.36 16.31 -12.69
C LEU A 418 -22.38 16.13 -14.21
N PRO A 419 -21.50 15.30 -14.78
CA PRO A 419 -21.57 14.92 -16.20
C PRO A 419 -22.78 14.05 -16.50
N GLU A 420 -23.19 14.00 -17.78
CA GLU A 420 -24.27 13.14 -18.23
C GLU A 420 -23.89 11.65 -18.09
N PRO A 421 -24.65 10.87 -17.34
CA PRO A 421 -24.39 9.43 -17.19
C PRO A 421 -24.95 8.62 -18.35
N THR A 422 -24.43 7.40 -18.51
CA THR A 422 -25.00 6.38 -19.44
C THR A 422 -26.42 5.95 -19.04
N SER A 423 -26.71 6.00 -17.75
CA SER A 423 -28.03 5.77 -17.14
C SER A 423 -28.10 6.52 -15.81
N PRO A 424 -29.29 6.76 -15.21
CA PRO A 424 -29.42 7.58 -14.01
C PRO A 424 -28.37 7.27 -12.92
N TRP A 425 -27.79 8.33 -12.35
CA TRP A 425 -26.85 8.24 -11.25
C TRP A 425 -27.47 7.63 -9.99
N HIS A 426 -26.71 6.80 -9.31
CA HIS A 426 -27.05 6.21 -8.02
C HIS A 426 -25.90 6.46 -7.03
N HIS A 427 -26.24 6.74 -5.78
CA HIS A 427 -25.24 6.87 -4.69
C HIS A 427 -24.63 5.50 -4.41
N LEU A 428 -23.32 5.37 -4.58
CA LEU A 428 -22.57 4.17 -4.22
C LEU A 428 -21.89 4.31 -2.86
N LEU A 429 -21.16 5.42 -2.67
CA LEU A 429 -20.38 5.70 -1.48
C LEU A 429 -20.52 7.18 -1.10
N ASP A 430 -20.70 7.48 0.17
CA ASP A 430 -20.63 8.82 0.74
C ASP A 430 -20.04 8.75 2.16
N THR A 431 -18.77 9.11 2.31
CA THR A 431 -18.05 9.03 3.59
C THR A 431 -18.51 10.07 4.61
N SER A 432 -19.33 11.04 4.23
CA SER A 432 -19.93 12.03 5.15
C SER A 432 -21.08 11.44 5.96
N ARG A 433 -21.71 10.38 5.47
CA ARG A 433 -22.85 9.73 6.13
C ARG A 433 -22.41 8.99 7.40
N PRO A 434 -23.32 8.79 8.35
CA PRO A 434 -23.04 7.99 9.54
C PRO A 434 -22.77 6.53 9.17
N SER A 435 -22.12 5.81 10.10
CA SER A 435 -21.84 4.38 9.97
C SER A 435 -23.11 3.60 9.60
N SER A 436 -22.98 2.60 8.76
CA SER A 436 -24.02 1.80 8.08
C SER A 436 -24.56 2.36 6.76
N ASP A 437 -24.58 3.66 6.54
CA ASP A 437 -25.23 4.29 5.38
C ASP A 437 -24.24 4.83 4.33
N GLU A 438 -22.93 4.70 4.60
CA GLU A 438 -21.87 5.23 3.71
C GLU A 438 -21.83 4.52 2.36
N ILE A 439 -22.04 3.20 2.36
CA ILE A 439 -22.12 2.38 1.15
C ILE A 439 -23.52 1.83 1.02
N SER A 440 -24.24 2.29 0.03
CA SER A 440 -25.61 1.87 -0.20
C SER A 440 -25.66 0.43 -0.71
N THR A 441 -26.36 -0.44 0.01
CA THR A 441 -26.67 -1.82 -0.42
C THR A 441 -27.77 -1.87 -1.47
N SER A 442 -28.56 -0.78 -1.61
CA SER A 442 -29.57 -0.58 -2.63
C SER A 442 -29.44 0.87 -3.12
N PRO A 443 -28.53 1.13 -4.07
CA PRO A 443 -28.21 2.49 -4.48
C PRO A 443 -29.44 3.27 -4.90
N GLU A 444 -29.69 4.41 -4.24
CA GLU A 444 -30.81 5.30 -4.54
C GLU A 444 -30.50 6.23 -5.72
N PRO A 445 -31.48 6.54 -6.58
CA PRO A 445 -31.29 7.50 -7.64
C PRO A 445 -30.86 8.87 -7.11
N CYS A 446 -29.88 9.47 -7.76
CA CYS A 446 -29.44 10.84 -7.49
C CYS A 446 -30.12 11.81 -8.46
N THR A 447 -30.36 13.05 -8.00
CA THR A 447 -30.85 14.13 -8.86
C THR A 447 -29.75 14.46 -9.90
N PRO A 448 -30.09 14.52 -11.19
CA PRO A 448 -29.11 14.83 -12.22
C PRO A 448 -28.70 16.31 -12.17
N GLY A 449 -27.50 16.57 -12.67
CA GLY A 449 -26.98 17.91 -12.95
C GLY A 449 -26.05 18.49 -11.92
N GLU A 450 -26.36 18.44 -10.63
CA GLU A 450 -25.58 19.07 -9.58
C GLU A 450 -25.63 18.29 -8.27
N ILE A 451 -24.56 18.36 -7.45
CA ILE A 451 -24.50 17.69 -6.15
C ILE A 451 -23.63 18.47 -5.15
N ASP A 452 -24.04 18.46 -3.88
CA ASP A 452 -23.22 18.96 -2.78
C ASP A 452 -22.35 17.82 -2.23
N LEU A 453 -21.06 18.10 -2.06
CA LEU A 453 -20.09 17.22 -1.45
C LEU A 453 -19.62 17.85 -0.13
N GLU A 454 -19.89 17.18 0.97
CA GLU A 454 -19.59 17.65 2.32
C GLU A 454 -18.09 17.90 2.54
N SER A 455 -17.78 18.67 3.57
CA SER A 455 -16.40 18.92 3.97
C SER A 455 -15.69 17.64 4.37
N ARG A 456 -14.41 17.51 3.98
CA ARG A 456 -13.58 16.35 4.36
C ARG A 456 -14.27 15.02 4.02
N SER A 457 -14.80 14.87 2.80
CA SER A 457 -15.52 13.67 2.39
C SER A 457 -15.25 13.27 0.95
N MET A 458 -15.56 12.02 0.66
CA MET A 458 -15.54 11.41 -0.67
C MET A 458 -16.95 10.95 -1.02
N LEU A 459 -17.36 11.22 -2.26
CA LEU A 459 -18.62 10.78 -2.83
C LEU A 459 -18.36 10.05 -4.14
N VAL A 460 -19.00 8.88 -4.30
CA VAL A 460 -18.96 8.11 -5.53
C VAL A 460 -20.38 7.87 -6.02
N LEU A 461 -20.63 8.26 -7.26
CA LEU A 461 -21.85 7.97 -8.00
C LEU A 461 -21.55 6.93 -9.07
N ILE A 462 -22.51 6.05 -9.32
CA ILE A 462 -22.40 4.98 -10.30
C ILE A 462 -23.66 4.96 -11.19
N ALA A 463 -23.49 4.68 -12.48
CA ALA A 463 -24.61 4.52 -13.38
C ALA A 463 -25.43 3.26 -13.02
N LYS A 464 -26.74 3.30 -13.23
CA LYS A 464 -27.70 2.27 -12.80
C LYS A 464 -27.31 0.86 -13.23
N GLU A 465 -26.87 0.67 -14.46
CA GLU A 465 -26.46 -0.64 -14.99
C GLU A 465 -25.30 -1.27 -14.25
N TYR A 466 -24.37 -0.46 -13.72
CA TYR A 466 -23.27 -0.92 -12.87
C TYR A 466 -23.74 -1.15 -11.43
N ALA A 467 -24.63 -0.30 -10.92
CA ALA A 467 -25.24 -0.49 -9.60
C ALA A 467 -25.99 -1.85 -9.51
N LEU A 468 -26.65 -2.26 -10.58
CA LEU A 468 -27.38 -3.54 -10.64
C LEU A 468 -26.47 -4.78 -10.67
N LYS A 469 -25.18 -4.63 -11.00
CA LYS A 469 -24.19 -5.73 -10.92
C LYS A 469 -23.76 -6.02 -9.48
N LEU A 470 -23.88 -5.04 -8.58
CA LEU A 470 -23.40 -5.14 -7.21
C LEU A 470 -24.35 -5.98 -6.34
N LYS A 471 -23.73 -6.89 -5.56
CA LYS A 471 -24.39 -7.72 -4.53
C LYS A 471 -23.72 -7.46 -3.19
N LEU A 472 -23.97 -6.28 -2.63
CA LEU A 472 -23.31 -5.79 -1.41
C LEU A 472 -23.88 -6.37 -0.12
#